data_81df56c2978e01fdc50c3e800dbc7e85
#
_entry.id   81df56c2978e01fdc50c3e800dbc7e85
#
_cell.length_a   1.000
_cell.length_b   1.000
_cell.length_c   1.000
_cell.angle_alpha   90.00
_cell.angle_beta   90.00
_cell.angle_gamma   90.00
#
_symmetry.space_group_name_H-M   'P 1'
#
loop_
_entity.id
_entity.type
_entity.pdbx_description
1 polymer ?
#
loop_
_entity_poly.entity_id
_entity_poly.type
_entity_poly.pdbx_seq_one_letter_code
_entity_poly.pdbx_strand_id
1 'polypeptide(L)'
;DEVIVLEASSEEGEALNLVNEIQELAWNRGFEYKDIAVLYRANFQSRVLEESFSQHKIPYRIENGLGFYNRPEVKKLLDYLRVISDPNSDAGDEALLSILNVPTRYIGRKVITQLEEEAASKGVHLYEALKSFRPDTPFIRKNVRELVAFLEPLTQLAHTLQPAEVINLLRNNLDYDRYVTDEDIPTPDDSKIQNLNQLQLAATRF
;
A
#
# COMPACT_ATOMS: atom_id res chain seq x y z
N ASP A 1 38.12 -15.65 1.90
CA ASP A 1 36.89 -14.88 1.97
C ASP A 1 37.27 -13.42 2.19
N GLU A 2 36.88 -12.55 1.29
CA GLU A 2 37.15 -11.10 1.34
C GLU A 2 35.93 -10.39 1.87
N VAL A 3 36.12 -9.44 2.80
CA VAL A 3 35.09 -8.55 3.29
C VAL A 3 35.30 -7.21 2.61
N ILE A 4 34.28 -6.76 1.86
CA ILE A 4 34.27 -5.47 1.19
C ILE A 4 33.30 -4.56 1.93
N VAL A 5 33.73 -3.32 2.22
CA VAL A 5 32.85 -2.28 2.79
C VAL A 5 32.48 -1.32 1.68
N LEU A 6 31.19 -1.15 1.44
CA LEU A 6 30.65 -0.19 0.50
C LEU A 6 29.99 0.97 1.27
N GLU A 7 30.36 2.19 0.91
CA GLU A 7 29.76 3.40 1.50
C GLU A 7 28.82 4.05 0.48
N ALA A 8 27.70 4.55 0.97
CA ALA A 8 26.74 5.30 0.16
C ALA A 8 26.21 6.51 0.95
N SER A 9 25.81 7.56 0.25
CA SER A 9 25.27 8.78 0.85
C SER A 9 23.75 8.74 1.03
N SER A 10 23.07 7.73 0.50
CA SER A 10 21.62 7.54 0.56
C SER A 10 21.25 6.06 0.48
N GLU A 11 20.00 5.74 0.88
CA GLU A 11 19.44 4.39 0.78
C GLU A 11 19.41 3.90 -0.69
N GLU A 12 19.12 4.80 -1.64
CA GLU A 12 19.12 4.49 -3.07
C GLU A 12 20.55 4.21 -3.60
N GLY A 13 21.52 4.97 -3.11
CA GLY A 13 22.94 4.73 -3.44
C GLY A 13 23.43 3.40 -2.90
N GLU A 14 23.02 3.02 -1.68
CA GLU A 14 23.31 1.71 -1.09
C GLU A 14 22.69 0.59 -1.95
N ALA A 15 21.42 0.70 -2.30
CA ALA A 15 20.75 -0.28 -3.13
C ALA A 15 21.36 -0.41 -4.53
N LEU A 16 21.81 0.70 -5.13
CA LEU A 16 22.49 0.68 -6.42
C LEU A 16 23.87 0.01 -6.33
N ASN A 17 24.61 0.26 -5.26
CA ASN A 17 25.90 -0.44 -5.02
C ASN A 17 25.67 -1.94 -4.91
N LEU A 18 24.64 -2.39 -4.21
CA LEU A 18 24.28 -3.81 -4.13
C LEU A 18 23.87 -4.39 -5.49
N VAL A 19 23.10 -3.66 -6.29
CA VAL A 19 22.75 -4.06 -7.66
C VAL A 19 24.02 -4.30 -8.49
N ASN A 20 24.96 -3.37 -8.46
CA ASN A 20 26.21 -3.47 -9.21
C ASN A 20 27.02 -4.68 -8.76
N GLU A 21 27.15 -4.90 -7.45
CA GLU A 21 27.88 -6.05 -6.91
C GLU A 21 27.23 -7.38 -7.26
N ILE A 22 25.89 -7.47 -7.16
CA ILE A 22 25.14 -8.67 -7.54
C ILE A 22 25.33 -8.97 -9.03
N GLN A 23 25.28 -7.95 -9.90
CA GLN A 23 25.50 -8.13 -11.33
C GLN A 23 26.95 -8.54 -11.65
N GLU A 24 27.94 -7.96 -10.95
CA GLU A 24 29.34 -8.36 -11.08
C GLU A 24 29.54 -9.83 -10.70
N LEU A 25 28.96 -10.26 -9.58
CA LEU A 25 29.00 -11.65 -9.13
C LEU A 25 28.36 -12.60 -10.15
N ALA A 26 27.19 -12.22 -10.67
CA ALA A 26 26.42 -13.07 -11.58
C ALA A 26 27.07 -13.16 -12.97
N TRP A 27 27.53 -12.04 -13.55
CA TRP A 27 28.01 -12.00 -14.95
C TRP A 27 29.47 -12.32 -15.10
N ASN A 28 30.31 -11.92 -14.16
CA ASN A 28 31.75 -12.04 -14.29
C ASN A 28 32.36 -13.14 -13.42
N ARG A 29 31.71 -13.48 -12.30
CA ARG A 29 32.21 -14.51 -11.36
C ARG A 29 31.43 -15.82 -11.39
N GLY A 30 30.36 -15.91 -12.17
CA GLY A 30 29.63 -17.15 -12.43
C GLY A 30 28.70 -17.61 -11.30
N PHE A 31 28.35 -16.71 -10.37
CA PHE A 31 27.33 -17.00 -9.36
C PHE A 31 25.93 -16.97 -9.98
N GLU A 32 25.04 -17.84 -9.54
CA GLU A 32 23.63 -17.69 -9.86
C GLU A 32 22.95 -16.76 -8.82
N TYR A 33 21.91 -16.04 -9.21
CA TYR A 33 21.17 -15.15 -8.28
C TYR A 33 20.68 -15.86 -7.01
N LYS A 34 20.35 -17.15 -7.12
CA LYS A 34 19.94 -18.00 -5.98
C LYS A 34 21.04 -18.21 -4.93
N ASP A 35 22.31 -18.00 -5.30
CA ASP A 35 23.46 -18.19 -4.43
C ASP A 35 23.80 -16.92 -3.63
N ILE A 36 23.09 -15.83 -3.90
CA ILE A 36 23.33 -14.52 -3.30
C ILE A 36 22.22 -14.21 -2.30
N ALA A 37 22.57 -13.78 -1.09
CA ALA A 37 21.64 -13.35 -0.08
C ALA A 37 21.93 -11.91 0.36
N VAL A 38 20.89 -11.09 0.48
CA VAL A 38 20.95 -9.74 1.03
C VAL A 38 20.24 -9.72 2.36
N LEU A 39 20.95 -9.29 3.41
CA LEU A 39 20.44 -9.22 4.77
C LEU A 39 20.26 -7.75 5.18
N TYR A 40 19.15 -7.45 5.81
CA TYR A 40 18.85 -6.11 6.36
C TYR A 40 18.28 -6.24 7.76
N ARG A 41 18.43 -5.18 8.57
CA ARG A 41 18.06 -5.20 9.98
C ARG A 41 16.56 -4.96 10.19
N ALA A 42 16.00 -3.99 9.48
CA ALA A 42 14.62 -3.53 9.67
C ALA A 42 13.80 -3.73 8.39
N ASN A 43 12.55 -4.16 8.57
CA ASN A 43 11.65 -4.49 7.48
C ASN A 43 11.45 -3.37 6.44
N PHE A 44 11.42 -2.10 6.87
CA PHE A 44 11.22 -0.98 5.96
C PHE A 44 12.37 -0.80 4.95
N GLN A 45 13.58 -1.26 5.28
CA GLN A 45 14.75 -1.19 4.39
C GLN A 45 14.57 -2.00 3.11
N SER A 46 13.72 -3.04 3.13
CA SER A 46 13.46 -3.85 1.93
C SER A 46 12.86 -3.05 0.78
N ARG A 47 12.13 -1.96 1.03
CA ARG A 47 11.48 -1.16 -0.02
C ARG A 47 12.44 -0.71 -1.12
N VAL A 48 13.50 -0.02 -0.75
CA VAL A 48 14.48 0.53 -1.70
C VAL A 48 15.20 -0.59 -2.45
N LEU A 49 15.49 -1.70 -1.76
CA LEU A 49 16.10 -2.89 -2.37
C LEU A 49 15.15 -3.53 -3.39
N GLU A 50 13.88 -3.75 -3.04
CA GLU A 50 12.86 -4.32 -3.92
C GLU A 50 12.64 -3.46 -5.16
N GLU A 51 12.55 -2.13 -5.00
CA GLU A 51 12.45 -1.18 -6.10
C GLU A 51 13.66 -1.25 -7.02
N SER A 52 14.87 -1.21 -6.47
CA SER A 52 16.12 -1.29 -7.24
C SER A 52 16.25 -2.61 -7.98
N PHE A 53 15.95 -3.74 -7.34
CA PHE A 53 16.01 -5.06 -7.99
C PHE A 53 14.98 -5.18 -9.10
N SER A 54 13.77 -4.67 -8.90
CA SER A 54 12.73 -4.64 -9.94
C SER A 54 13.15 -3.78 -11.14
N GLN A 55 13.68 -2.58 -10.91
CA GLN A 55 14.15 -1.67 -11.98
C GLN A 55 15.27 -2.29 -12.81
N HIS A 56 16.20 -2.99 -12.15
CA HIS A 56 17.35 -3.63 -12.81
C HIS A 56 17.08 -5.08 -13.23
N LYS A 57 15.81 -5.54 -13.10
CA LYS A 57 15.37 -6.89 -13.50
C LYS A 57 16.15 -8.01 -12.81
N ILE A 58 16.58 -7.79 -11.56
CA ILE A 58 17.20 -8.81 -10.72
C ILE A 58 16.06 -9.63 -10.09
N PRO A 59 16.00 -10.95 -10.37
CA PRO A 59 14.99 -11.79 -9.72
C PRO A 59 15.33 -11.96 -8.24
N TYR A 60 14.34 -11.77 -7.38
CA TYR A 60 14.50 -11.92 -5.93
C TYR A 60 13.28 -12.58 -5.29
N ARG A 61 13.47 -13.10 -4.09
CA ARG A 61 12.40 -13.51 -3.19
C ARG A 61 12.67 -13.00 -1.78
N ILE A 62 11.62 -12.79 -1.01
CA ILE A 62 11.75 -12.41 0.39
C ILE A 62 11.51 -13.65 1.24
N GLU A 63 12.51 -14.01 2.03
CA GLU A 63 12.39 -15.13 2.96
C GLU A 63 11.65 -14.70 4.21
N ASN A 64 10.68 -15.52 4.64
CA ASN A 64 9.90 -15.34 5.86
C ASN A 64 9.15 -13.99 6.00
N GLY A 65 8.81 -13.34 4.88
CA GLY A 65 8.13 -12.05 4.89
C GLY A 65 7.31 -11.77 3.65
N LEU A 66 6.55 -10.68 3.73
CA LEU A 66 5.84 -10.09 2.60
C LEU A 66 6.70 -8.97 2.00
N GLY A 67 6.69 -8.85 0.67
CA GLY A 67 7.23 -7.69 -0.01
C GLY A 67 6.64 -6.40 0.53
N PHE A 68 7.39 -5.30 0.50
CA PHE A 68 7.00 -4.03 1.10
C PHE A 68 5.58 -3.61 0.70
N TYR A 69 5.26 -3.64 -0.58
CA TYR A 69 3.96 -3.23 -1.12
C TYR A 69 2.82 -4.24 -0.84
N ASN A 70 3.14 -5.45 -0.40
CA ASN A 70 2.16 -6.47 -0.01
C ASN A 70 1.89 -6.51 1.50
N ARG A 71 2.57 -5.71 2.29
CA ARG A 71 2.30 -5.60 3.74
C ARG A 71 0.91 -5.05 3.97
N PRO A 72 0.11 -5.61 4.86
CA PRO A 72 -1.30 -5.25 5.04
C PRO A 72 -1.53 -3.74 5.24
N GLU A 73 -0.73 -3.09 6.08
CA GLU A 73 -0.80 -1.66 6.37
C GLU A 73 -0.48 -0.80 5.14
N VAL A 74 0.49 -1.19 4.33
CA VAL A 74 0.87 -0.51 3.08
C VAL A 74 -0.18 -0.76 2.01
N LYS A 75 -0.54 -2.03 1.80
CA LYS A 75 -1.50 -2.43 0.76
C LYS A 75 -2.85 -1.73 0.91
N LYS A 76 -3.36 -1.57 2.13
CA LYS A 76 -4.64 -0.88 2.37
C LYS A 76 -4.61 0.60 1.98
N LEU A 77 -3.50 1.31 2.24
CA LEU A 77 -3.36 2.69 1.75
C LEU A 77 -3.26 2.75 0.22
N LEU A 78 -2.57 1.79 -0.41
CA LEU A 78 -2.52 1.69 -1.87
C LEU A 78 -3.91 1.37 -2.46
N ASP A 79 -4.69 0.52 -1.81
CA ASP A 79 -6.07 0.24 -2.23
C ASP A 79 -6.95 1.51 -2.11
N TYR A 80 -6.77 2.34 -1.06
CA TYR A 80 -7.42 3.65 -0.97
C TYR A 80 -7.01 4.57 -2.13
N LEU A 81 -5.71 4.69 -2.42
CA LEU A 81 -5.23 5.48 -3.55
C LEU A 81 -5.81 5.01 -4.87
N ARG A 82 -5.94 3.69 -5.07
CA ARG A 82 -6.53 3.11 -6.27
C ARG A 82 -8.00 3.47 -6.42
N VAL A 83 -8.80 3.37 -5.36
CA VAL A 83 -10.20 3.82 -5.37
C VAL A 83 -10.30 5.30 -5.68
N ILE A 84 -9.39 6.12 -5.16
CA ILE A 84 -9.38 7.56 -5.39
C ILE A 84 -9.01 7.88 -6.84
N SER A 85 -8.00 7.21 -7.41
CA SER A 85 -7.49 7.50 -8.76
C SER A 85 -8.34 6.89 -9.87
N ASP A 86 -8.92 5.72 -9.65
CA ASP A 86 -9.70 4.98 -10.65
C ASP A 86 -10.86 4.21 -10.02
N PRO A 87 -11.88 4.93 -9.51
CA PRO A 87 -13.00 4.34 -8.77
C PRO A 87 -13.93 3.48 -9.62
N ASN A 88 -13.92 3.65 -10.95
CA ASN A 88 -14.85 3.01 -11.89
C ASN A 88 -14.11 2.04 -12.82
N SER A 89 -13.35 1.12 -12.24
CA SER A 89 -12.66 0.03 -12.92
C SER A 89 -12.74 -1.26 -12.10
N ASP A 90 -12.45 -2.41 -12.72
CA ASP A 90 -12.39 -3.70 -12.01
C ASP A 90 -11.36 -3.66 -10.87
N ALA A 91 -10.21 -3.01 -11.11
CA ALA A 91 -9.19 -2.82 -10.09
C ALA A 91 -9.64 -1.88 -8.96
N GLY A 92 -10.45 -0.86 -9.28
CA GLY A 92 -11.12 0.01 -8.31
C GLY A 92 -12.14 -0.75 -7.46
N ASP A 93 -12.90 -1.64 -8.07
CA ASP A 93 -13.88 -2.49 -7.37
C ASP A 93 -13.19 -3.44 -6.38
N GLU A 94 -12.12 -4.13 -6.79
CA GLU A 94 -11.32 -4.97 -5.90
C GLU A 94 -10.73 -4.16 -4.73
N ALA A 95 -10.19 -2.99 -5.03
CA ALA A 95 -9.63 -2.09 -4.02
C ALA A 95 -10.70 -1.60 -3.05
N LEU A 96 -11.87 -1.22 -3.55
CA LEU A 96 -13.00 -0.78 -2.72
C LEU A 96 -13.45 -1.88 -1.76
N LEU A 97 -13.64 -3.11 -2.25
CA LEU A 97 -13.97 -4.26 -1.39
C LEU A 97 -12.94 -4.47 -0.28
N SER A 98 -11.67 -4.27 -0.60
CA SER A 98 -10.56 -4.39 0.33
C SER A 98 -10.60 -3.36 1.48
N ILE A 99 -11.10 -2.13 1.22
CA ILE A 99 -11.08 -1.01 2.18
C ILE A 99 -12.44 -0.73 2.85
N LEU A 100 -13.54 -1.30 2.38
CA LEU A 100 -14.89 -1.03 2.92
C LEU A 100 -14.96 -1.07 4.45
N ASN A 101 -14.22 -2.00 5.06
CA ASN A 101 -14.19 -2.18 6.51
C ASN A 101 -12.82 -1.85 7.13
N VAL A 102 -12.05 -0.96 6.53
CA VAL A 102 -10.72 -0.51 7.00
C VAL A 102 -10.64 1.02 7.04
N PRO A 103 -10.54 1.67 8.20
CA PRO A 103 -10.74 1.12 9.55
C PRO A 103 -12.12 0.49 9.75
N THR A 104 -12.32 -0.18 10.88
CA THR A 104 -13.54 -0.95 11.16
C THR A 104 -14.80 -0.11 11.04
N ARG A 105 -15.70 -0.48 10.10
CA ARG A 105 -17.02 0.17 9.84
C ARG A 105 -18.20 -0.77 10.01
N TYR A 106 -17.92 -2.00 10.49
CA TYR A 106 -18.94 -3.03 10.67
C TYR A 106 -19.69 -3.43 9.38
N ILE A 107 -19.06 -3.23 8.22
CA ILE A 107 -19.57 -3.63 6.92
C ILE A 107 -19.21 -5.09 6.71
N GLY A 108 -20.13 -5.98 7.08
CA GLY A 108 -19.94 -7.41 6.96
C GLY A 108 -20.32 -7.97 5.59
N ARG A 109 -20.03 -9.27 5.38
CA ARG A 109 -20.22 -9.97 4.10
C ARG A 109 -21.62 -9.79 3.50
N LYS A 110 -22.67 -9.86 4.32
CA LYS A 110 -24.07 -9.67 3.83
C LYS A 110 -24.26 -8.31 3.16
N VAL A 111 -23.70 -7.26 3.75
CA VAL A 111 -23.82 -5.89 3.21
C VAL A 111 -23.00 -5.74 1.93
N ILE A 112 -21.83 -6.38 1.87
CA ILE A 112 -21.00 -6.42 0.67
C ILE A 112 -21.74 -7.12 -0.47
N THR A 113 -22.33 -8.29 -0.23
CA THR A 113 -23.13 -8.99 -1.25
C THR A 113 -24.31 -8.15 -1.74
N GLN A 114 -25.01 -7.44 -0.86
CA GLN A 114 -26.09 -6.53 -1.27
C GLN A 114 -25.58 -5.38 -2.17
N LEU A 115 -24.40 -4.85 -1.89
CA LEU A 115 -23.78 -3.82 -2.73
C LEU A 115 -23.39 -4.38 -4.10
N GLU A 116 -22.81 -5.57 -4.14
CA GLU A 116 -22.43 -6.27 -5.39
C GLU A 116 -23.67 -6.57 -6.26
N GLU A 117 -24.77 -7.04 -5.65
CA GLU A 117 -26.05 -7.27 -6.33
C GLU A 117 -26.66 -5.96 -6.87
N GLU A 118 -26.58 -4.87 -6.10
CA GLU A 118 -27.06 -3.56 -6.53
C GLU A 118 -26.24 -3.01 -7.71
N ALA A 119 -24.91 -3.12 -7.65
CA ALA A 119 -24.01 -2.73 -8.73
C ALA A 119 -24.30 -3.51 -10.01
N ALA A 120 -24.41 -4.84 -9.91
CA ALA A 120 -24.74 -5.71 -11.03
C ALA A 120 -26.10 -5.40 -11.65
N SER A 121 -27.13 -5.14 -10.82
CA SER A 121 -28.47 -4.80 -11.30
C SER A 121 -28.53 -3.48 -12.06
N LYS A 122 -27.66 -2.53 -11.72
CA LYS A 122 -27.54 -1.22 -12.37
C LYS A 122 -26.55 -1.20 -13.51
N GLY A 123 -25.71 -2.24 -13.67
CA GLY A 123 -24.64 -2.29 -14.65
C GLY A 123 -23.55 -1.22 -14.43
N VAL A 124 -23.22 -0.94 -13.17
CA VAL A 124 -22.23 0.06 -12.77
C VAL A 124 -21.16 -0.55 -11.85
N HIS A 125 -20.02 0.13 -11.71
CA HIS A 125 -18.98 -0.24 -10.75
C HIS A 125 -19.42 -0.03 -9.29
N LEU A 126 -18.74 -0.72 -8.37
CA LEU A 126 -19.09 -0.75 -6.95
C LEU A 126 -19.08 0.64 -6.30
N TYR A 127 -18.13 1.49 -6.67
CA TYR A 127 -18.07 2.85 -6.12
C TYR A 127 -19.28 3.69 -6.53
N GLU A 128 -19.72 3.58 -7.77
CA GLU A 128 -20.93 4.28 -8.24
C GLU A 128 -22.19 3.76 -7.54
N ALA A 129 -22.30 2.44 -7.38
CA ALA A 129 -23.38 1.83 -6.60
C ALA A 129 -23.35 2.30 -5.14
N LEU A 130 -22.14 2.36 -4.51
CA LEU A 130 -21.96 2.75 -3.11
C LEU A 130 -22.52 4.15 -2.80
N LYS A 131 -22.43 5.11 -3.73
CA LYS A 131 -22.96 6.47 -3.54
C LYS A 131 -24.46 6.50 -3.28
N SER A 132 -25.20 5.62 -3.91
CA SER A 132 -26.67 5.51 -3.73
C SER A 132 -27.09 4.40 -2.79
N PHE A 133 -26.16 3.54 -2.35
CA PHE A 133 -26.44 2.36 -1.53
C PHE A 133 -27.05 2.71 -0.17
N ARG A 134 -28.12 2.01 0.19
CA ARG A 134 -28.88 2.27 1.43
C ARG A 134 -29.14 0.96 2.18
N PRO A 135 -28.13 0.44 2.92
CA PRO A 135 -28.31 -0.77 3.74
C PRO A 135 -29.41 -0.56 4.79
N ASP A 136 -30.10 -1.64 5.15
CA ASP A 136 -31.23 -1.62 6.07
C ASP A 136 -30.86 -1.10 7.47
N THR A 137 -29.69 -1.49 7.96
CA THR A 137 -29.22 -1.12 9.30
C THR A 137 -28.81 0.36 9.35
N PRO A 138 -29.48 1.19 10.17
CA PRO A 138 -29.20 2.65 10.21
C PRO A 138 -27.75 2.99 10.56
N PHE A 139 -27.12 2.21 11.45
CA PHE A 139 -25.72 2.39 11.83
C PHE A 139 -24.78 2.14 10.64
N ILE A 140 -24.97 1.04 9.90
CA ILE A 140 -24.15 0.74 8.72
C ILE A 140 -24.41 1.77 7.61
N ARG A 141 -25.64 2.19 7.43
CA ARG A 141 -25.98 3.26 6.48
C ARG A 141 -25.26 4.57 6.78
N LYS A 142 -25.13 4.93 8.06
CA LYS A 142 -24.33 6.07 8.49
C LYS A 142 -22.87 5.90 8.08
N ASN A 143 -22.25 4.75 8.39
CA ASN A 143 -20.87 4.47 8.10
C ASN A 143 -20.56 4.46 6.59
N VAL A 144 -21.46 3.91 5.78
CA VAL A 144 -21.36 3.95 4.31
C VAL A 144 -21.40 5.39 3.81
N ARG A 145 -22.35 6.19 4.31
CA ARG A 145 -22.47 7.60 3.91
C ARG A 145 -21.23 8.41 4.30
N GLU A 146 -20.65 8.17 5.47
CA GLU A 146 -19.44 8.83 5.92
C GLU A 146 -18.23 8.42 5.04
N LEU A 147 -18.13 7.16 4.66
CA LEU A 147 -17.10 6.70 3.73
C LEU A 147 -17.25 7.39 2.35
N VAL A 148 -18.44 7.45 1.79
CA VAL A 148 -18.70 8.14 0.52
C VAL A 148 -18.35 9.63 0.64
N ALA A 149 -18.83 10.31 1.68
CA ALA A 149 -18.54 11.72 1.91
C ALA A 149 -17.03 12.02 2.07
N PHE A 150 -16.28 11.06 2.57
CA PHE A 150 -14.83 11.16 2.67
C PHE A 150 -14.13 10.94 1.32
N LEU A 151 -14.55 9.92 0.56
CA LEU A 151 -13.90 9.55 -0.71
C LEU A 151 -14.26 10.50 -1.86
N GLU A 152 -15.49 10.98 -1.92
CA GLU A 152 -16.00 11.73 -3.08
C GLU A 152 -15.19 13.00 -3.42
N PRO A 153 -14.82 13.87 -2.47
CA PRO A 153 -13.95 15.00 -2.77
C PRO A 153 -12.57 14.58 -3.27
N LEU A 154 -12.02 13.48 -2.71
CA LEU A 154 -10.69 12.97 -3.10
C LEU A 154 -10.70 12.39 -4.52
N THR A 155 -11.76 11.67 -4.91
CA THR A 155 -11.91 11.14 -6.28
C THR A 155 -12.07 12.26 -7.31
N GLN A 156 -12.76 13.35 -6.95
CA GLN A 156 -12.91 14.51 -7.84
C GLN A 156 -11.59 15.28 -8.04
N LEU A 157 -10.72 15.28 -7.04
CA LEU A 157 -9.44 15.99 -7.04
C LEU A 157 -8.24 15.06 -7.34
N ALA A 158 -8.49 13.79 -7.68
CA ALA A 158 -7.45 12.78 -7.82
C ALA A 158 -6.27 13.18 -8.73
N HIS A 159 -6.55 13.92 -9.81
CA HIS A 159 -5.54 14.36 -10.77
C HIS A 159 -4.78 15.64 -10.35
N THR A 160 -5.16 16.26 -9.24
CA THR A 160 -4.55 17.53 -8.76
C THR A 160 -3.79 17.34 -7.46
N LEU A 161 -4.10 16.30 -6.69
CA LEU A 161 -3.44 16.02 -5.42
C LEU A 161 -2.18 15.17 -5.63
N GLN A 162 -1.14 15.52 -4.91
CA GLN A 162 0.07 14.69 -4.87
C GLN A 162 -0.20 13.41 -4.05
N PRO A 163 0.28 12.24 -4.49
CA PRO A 163 0.05 10.98 -3.77
C PRO A 163 0.46 11.01 -2.29
N ALA A 164 1.58 11.68 -1.97
CA ALA A 164 2.04 11.84 -0.60
C ALA A 164 1.06 12.65 0.27
N GLU A 165 0.40 13.67 -0.30
CA GLU A 165 -0.62 14.46 0.39
C GLU A 165 -1.87 13.62 0.66
N VAL A 166 -2.30 12.81 -0.32
CA VAL A 166 -3.44 11.90 -0.14
C VAL A 166 -3.14 10.87 0.96
N ILE A 167 -1.95 10.29 0.97
CA ILE A 167 -1.53 9.35 2.04
C ILE A 167 -1.60 10.04 3.41
N ASN A 168 -1.11 11.27 3.52
CA ASN A 168 -1.17 12.04 4.77
C ASN A 168 -2.63 12.30 5.20
N LEU A 169 -3.50 12.68 4.27
CA LEU A 169 -4.93 12.86 4.53
C LEU A 169 -5.59 11.55 4.99
N LEU A 170 -5.29 10.43 4.35
CA LEU A 170 -5.79 9.12 4.74
C LEU A 170 -5.36 8.74 6.16
N ARG A 171 -4.07 8.87 6.47
CA ARG A 171 -3.54 8.56 7.80
C ARG A 171 -4.22 9.37 8.90
N ASN A 172 -4.34 10.69 8.69
CA ASN A 172 -4.88 11.60 9.69
C ASN A 172 -6.41 11.46 9.85
N ASN A 173 -7.17 11.49 8.74
CA ASN A 173 -8.64 11.49 8.82
C ASN A 173 -9.23 10.13 9.20
N LEU A 174 -8.52 9.04 8.91
CA LEU A 174 -8.95 7.70 9.28
C LEU A 174 -8.39 7.23 10.62
N ASP A 175 -7.57 8.05 11.30
CA ASP A 175 -6.80 7.63 12.47
C ASP A 175 -6.04 6.29 12.21
N TYR A 176 -5.44 6.23 10.99
CA TYR A 176 -4.99 4.97 10.42
C TYR A 176 -3.80 4.38 11.17
N ASP A 177 -2.91 5.23 11.66
CA ASP A 177 -1.73 4.81 12.42
C ASP A 177 -2.16 4.08 13.70
N ARG A 178 -3.14 4.62 14.42
CA ARG A 178 -3.75 3.96 15.59
C ARG A 178 -4.45 2.65 15.21
N TYR A 179 -5.18 2.65 14.10
CA TYR A 179 -5.87 1.45 13.62
C TYR A 179 -4.92 0.29 13.33
N VAL A 180 -3.77 0.54 12.67
CA VAL A 180 -2.86 -0.54 12.27
C VAL A 180 -1.99 -1.06 13.42
N THR A 181 -1.67 -0.22 14.39
CA THR A 181 -0.89 -0.63 15.57
C THR A 181 -1.76 -1.27 16.64
N ASP A 182 -3.06 -0.99 16.64
CA ASP A 182 -4.00 -1.33 17.74
C ASP A 182 -3.56 -0.70 19.09
N GLU A 183 -2.86 0.44 19.01
CA GLU A 183 -2.36 1.18 20.16
C GLU A 183 -3.03 2.55 20.25
N ASP A 184 -3.31 3.00 21.48
CA ASP A 184 -3.89 4.34 21.71
C ASP A 184 -2.94 5.46 21.27
N ILE A 185 -1.63 5.24 21.40
CA ILE A 185 -0.58 6.18 21.00
C ILE A 185 0.49 5.40 20.24
N PRO A 186 0.44 5.38 18.88
CA PRO A 186 1.46 4.73 18.07
C PRO A 186 2.85 5.33 18.32
N THR A 187 3.84 4.47 18.46
CA THR A 187 5.23 4.91 18.61
C THR A 187 5.92 5.03 17.26
N PRO A 188 6.83 6.01 17.06
CA PRO A 188 7.58 6.15 15.81
C PRO A 188 8.44 4.92 15.47
N ASP A 189 8.80 4.13 16.47
CA ASP A 189 9.64 2.94 16.31
C ASP A 189 8.84 1.69 15.94
N ASP A 190 7.50 1.76 15.93
CA ASP A 190 6.67 0.66 15.45
C ASP A 190 6.95 0.37 13.97
N SER A 191 7.15 -0.91 13.67
CA SER A 191 7.52 -1.35 12.31
C SER A 191 6.47 -1.00 11.26
N LYS A 192 5.17 -0.98 11.62
CA LYS A 192 4.08 -0.60 10.72
C LYS A 192 4.11 0.90 10.45
N ILE A 193 4.34 1.71 11.49
CA ILE A 193 4.49 3.16 11.34
C ILE A 193 5.70 3.50 10.46
N GLN A 194 6.83 2.82 10.65
CA GLN A 194 7.99 2.98 9.79
C GLN A 194 7.68 2.63 8.33
N ASN A 195 6.91 1.55 8.08
CA ASN A 195 6.46 1.19 6.74
C ASN A 195 5.56 2.28 6.12
N LEU A 196 4.62 2.84 6.89
CA LEU A 196 3.76 3.93 6.41
C LEU A 196 4.57 5.20 6.09
N ASN A 197 5.57 5.54 6.91
CA ASN A 197 6.47 6.66 6.67
C ASN A 197 7.30 6.46 5.38
N GLN A 198 7.79 5.25 5.15
CA GLN A 198 8.51 4.91 3.91
C GLN A 198 7.61 4.96 2.68
N LEU A 199 6.35 4.51 2.78
CA LEU A 199 5.39 4.65 1.70
C LEU A 199 5.14 6.14 1.37
N GLN A 200 4.93 6.96 2.38
CA GLN A 200 4.71 8.39 2.20
C GLN A 200 5.93 9.08 1.58
N LEU A 201 7.14 8.72 2.02
CA LEU A 201 8.38 9.23 1.43
C LEU A 201 8.52 8.82 -0.04
N ALA A 202 8.26 7.55 -0.37
CA ALA A 202 8.27 7.08 -1.76
C ALA A 202 7.30 7.88 -2.65
N ALA A 203 6.11 8.18 -2.13
CA ALA A 203 5.07 8.90 -2.84
C ALA A 203 5.41 10.39 -3.12
N THR A 204 6.42 10.98 -2.46
CA THR A 204 6.87 12.36 -2.77
C THR A 204 7.61 12.48 -4.10
N ARG A 205 7.93 11.35 -4.74
CA ARG A 205 8.68 11.31 -6.01
C ARG A 205 7.78 11.38 -7.24
N PHE A 206 6.48 11.37 -7.04
CA PHE A 206 5.44 11.39 -8.06
C PHE A 206 4.59 12.66 -7.94
#